data_57b3be17ae25d4c0d3ef6a6e6c6cc24f
#
_entry.id   57b3be17ae25d4c0d3ef6a6e6c6cc24f
#
_cell.length_a   1.000
_cell.length_b   1.000
_cell.length_c   1.000
_cell.angle_alpha   90.00
_cell.angle_beta   90.00
_cell.angle_gamma   90.00
#
_symmetry.space_group_name_H-M   'P 1'
#
loop_
_entity.id
_entity.type
_entity.pdbx_description
1 polymer ?
#
loop_
_entity_poly.entity_id
_entity_poly.type
_entity_poly.pdbx_seq_one_letter_code
_entity_poly.pdbx_strand_id
1 'polypeptide(L)'
;MLIGAGGAPRTAIALGQGNKEDAEKIIGNSFTMLLFFAVVLTIGFYAGAPALLRLFGASDATLPYAVAYGRIYILGSVFVLLVMGMNPFITTQGFAKISMLTTVIGAVINIILDPILIFGLGWGVRGAAVATVLSQAVGACWILKFLTGPKTTLKLRKEYLRVERGVILPVLGLGISSFVMLSTESL
;
A
#
# COMPACT_ATOMS: atom_id res chain seq x y z
N MET A 1 -6.31 -2.14 0.43
CA MET A 1 -7.42 -1.54 1.20
C MET A 1 -7.96 -2.47 2.29
N LEU A 2 -8.24 -3.75 2.02
CA LEU A 2 -8.85 -4.70 2.96
C LEU A 2 -8.22 -4.68 4.37
N ILE A 3 -6.90 -4.78 4.49
CA ILE A 3 -6.21 -4.81 5.79
C ILE A 3 -6.23 -3.45 6.49
N GLY A 4 -6.03 -2.35 5.75
CA GLY A 4 -6.09 -1.01 6.33
C GLY A 4 -7.50 -0.65 6.81
N ALA A 5 -8.53 -0.95 6.02
CA ALA A 5 -9.93 -0.70 6.36
C ALA A 5 -10.43 -1.54 7.55
N GLY A 6 -9.92 -2.76 7.72
CA GLY A 6 -10.27 -3.60 8.87
C GLY A 6 -9.40 -3.34 10.11
N GLY A 7 -8.11 -3.05 9.90
CA GLY A 7 -7.16 -2.86 11.00
C GLY A 7 -7.25 -1.50 11.66
N ALA A 8 -7.44 -0.41 10.90
CA ALA A 8 -7.47 0.94 11.44
C ALA A 8 -8.63 1.16 12.45
N PRO A 9 -9.88 0.77 12.18
CA PRO A 9 -10.96 0.89 13.16
C PRO A 9 -10.70 0.08 14.44
N ARG A 10 -10.18 -1.13 14.33
CA ARG A 10 -9.82 -1.94 15.49
C ARG A 10 -8.72 -1.32 16.32
N THR A 11 -7.71 -0.75 15.64
CA THR A 11 -6.64 0.01 16.31
C THR A 11 -7.21 1.23 17.04
N ALA A 12 -8.20 1.93 16.45
CA ALA A 12 -8.89 3.04 17.10
C ALA A 12 -9.61 2.60 18.39
N ILE A 13 -10.32 1.47 18.33
CA ILE A 13 -11.03 0.92 19.49
C ILE A 13 -10.04 0.53 20.58
N ALA A 14 -8.99 -0.22 20.26
CA ALA A 14 -7.97 -0.62 21.22
C ALA A 14 -7.27 0.61 21.87
N LEU A 15 -6.97 1.63 21.07
CA LEU A 15 -6.38 2.88 21.56
C LEU A 15 -7.35 3.65 22.47
N GLY A 16 -8.64 3.72 22.10
CA GLY A 16 -9.70 4.35 22.91
C GLY A 16 -9.93 3.64 24.25
N GLN A 17 -9.72 2.33 24.31
CA GLN A 17 -9.75 1.52 25.53
C GLN A 17 -8.48 1.63 26.38
N GLY A 18 -7.48 2.38 25.93
CA GLY A 18 -6.18 2.49 26.59
C GLY A 18 -5.26 1.27 26.41
N ASN A 19 -5.68 0.28 25.61
CA ASN A 19 -4.91 -0.94 25.35
C ASN A 19 -3.92 -0.72 24.21
N LYS A 20 -2.83 -0.05 24.54
CA LYS A 20 -1.77 0.29 23.58
C LYS A 20 -1.07 -0.96 23.01
N GLU A 21 -0.91 -2.00 23.82
CA GLU A 21 -0.25 -3.23 23.40
C GLU A 21 -1.03 -3.93 22.30
N ASP A 22 -2.33 -4.10 22.44
CA ASP A 22 -3.18 -4.69 21.41
C ASP A 22 -3.23 -3.85 20.16
N ALA A 23 -3.25 -2.52 20.29
CA ALA A 23 -3.18 -1.63 19.15
C ALA A 23 -1.87 -1.78 18.36
N GLU A 24 -0.71 -1.91 19.04
CA GLU A 24 0.59 -2.17 18.40
C GLU A 24 0.65 -3.57 17.76
N LYS A 25 0.04 -4.60 18.38
CA LYS A 25 -0.10 -5.95 17.79
C LYS A 25 -0.92 -5.91 16.50
N ILE A 26 -2.02 -5.19 16.48
CA ILE A 26 -2.87 -5.05 15.26
C ILE A 26 -2.05 -4.42 14.13
N ILE A 27 -1.29 -3.35 14.40
CA ILE A 27 -0.44 -2.70 13.39
C ILE A 27 0.64 -3.65 12.88
N GLY A 28 1.36 -4.35 13.77
CA GLY A 28 2.43 -5.29 13.41
C GLY A 28 1.92 -6.46 12.58
N ASN A 29 0.82 -7.07 13.00
CA ASN A 29 0.17 -8.16 12.26
C ASN A 29 -0.33 -7.70 10.89
N SER A 30 -0.95 -6.51 10.82
CA SER A 30 -1.44 -5.91 9.57
C SER A 30 -0.29 -5.65 8.60
N PHE A 31 0.83 -5.13 9.07
CA PHE A 31 2.02 -4.90 8.26
C PHE A 31 2.55 -6.20 7.65
N THR A 32 2.69 -7.25 8.44
CA THR A 32 3.17 -8.56 7.96
C THR A 32 2.23 -9.17 6.94
N MET A 33 0.91 -9.08 7.16
CA MET A 33 -0.08 -9.56 6.20
C MET A 33 -0.08 -8.75 4.91
N LEU A 34 0.11 -7.42 4.99
CA LEU A 34 0.27 -6.58 3.79
C LEU A 34 1.49 -7.00 2.98
N LEU A 35 2.63 -7.24 3.62
CA LEU A 35 3.83 -7.74 2.93
C LEU A 35 3.59 -9.10 2.29
N PHE A 36 2.95 -10.03 3.01
CA PHE A 36 2.64 -11.35 2.48
C PHE A 36 1.77 -11.25 1.23
N PHE A 37 0.65 -10.51 1.30
CA PHE A 37 -0.22 -10.31 0.14
C PHE A 37 0.48 -9.54 -0.98
N ALA A 38 1.32 -8.56 -0.65
CA ALA A 38 2.08 -7.84 -1.65
C ALA A 38 2.99 -8.77 -2.45
N VAL A 39 3.72 -9.67 -1.78
CA VAL A 39 4.60 -10.64 -2.45
C VAL A 39 3.79 -11.62 -3.29
N VAL A 40 2.72 -12.22 -2.74
CA VAL A 40 1.88 -13.18 -3.45
C VAL A 40 1.25 -12.56 -4.68
N LEU A 41 0.66 -11.36 -4.55
CA LEU A 41 0.05 -10.66 -5.67
C LEU A 41 1.09 -10.23 -6.72
N THR A 42 2.25 -9.74 -6.28
CA THR A 42 3.34 -9.37 -7.19
C THR A 42 3.77 -10.56 -8.05
N ILE A 43 3.99 -11.73 -7.44
CA ILE A 43 4.37 -12.94 -8.17
C ILE A 43 3.26 -13.36 -9.14
N GLY A 44 2.01 -13.44 -8.66
CA GLY A 44 0.86 -13.84 -9.46
C GLY A 44 0.61 -12.93 -10.66
N PHE A 45 0.56 -11.63 -10.43
CA PHE A 45 0.35 -10.65 -11.50
C PHE A 45 1.53 -10.52 -12.45
N TYR A 46 2.77 -10.64 -11.95
CA TYR A 46 3.95 -10.59 -12.80
C TYR A 46 4.00 -11.75 -13.81
N ALA A 47 3.67 -12.96 -13.33
CA ALA A 47 3.59 -14.14 -14.19
C ALA A 47 2.41 -14.06 -15.17
N GLY A 48 1.25 -13.56 -14.72
CA GLY A 48 0.03 -13.45 -15.52
C GLY A 48 -0.12 -12.15 -16.32
N ALA A 49 0.81 -11.22 -16.24
CA ALA A 49 0.68 -9.88 -16.82
C ALA A 49 0.23 -9.85 -18.29
N PRO A 50 0.82 -10.62 -19.24
CA PRO A 50 0.38 -10.57 -20.63
C PRO A 50 -1.05 -11.07 -20.85
N ALA A 51 -1.43 -12.14 -20.15
CA ALA A 51 -2.78 -12.72 -20.24
C ALA A 51 -3.83 -11.77 -19.67
N LEU A 52 -3.55 -11.18 -18.52
CA LEU A 52 -4.43 -10.20 -17.88
C LEU A 52 -4.60 -8.95 -18.72
N LEU A 53 -3.52 -8.40 -19.27
CA LEU A 53 -3.58 -7.20 -20.11
C LEU A 53 -4.40 -7.45 -21.38
N ARG A 54 -4.30 -8.64 -22.01
CA ARG A 54 -5.17 -9.02 -23.12
C ARG A 54 -6.63 -9.11 -22.71
N LEU A 55 -6.92 -9.69 -21.54
CA LEU A 55 -8.28 -9.78 -21.01
C LEU A 55 -8.89 -8.39 -20.78
N PHE A 56 -8.06 -7.40 -20.37
CA PHE A 56 -8.47 -6.01 -20.20
C PHE A 56 -8.48 -5.20 -21.52
N GLY A 57 -8.34 -5.85 -22.68
CA GLY A 57 -8.51 -5.22 -23.98
C GLY A 57 -7.25 -4.64 -24.59
N ALA A 58 -6.05 -5.00 -24.15
CA ALA A 58 -4.83 -4.58 -24.80
C ALA A 58 -4.72 -5.23 -26.19
N SER A 59 -4.62 -4.40 -27.23
CA SER A 59 -4.38 -4.85 -28.61
C SER A 59 -2.95 -5.33 -28.80
N ASP A 60 -2.70 -6.11 -29.86
CA ASP A 60 -1.34 -6.60 -30.17
C ASP A 60 -0.33 -5.45 -30.38
N ALA A 61 -0.79 -4.29 -30.84
CA ALA A 61 0.04 -3.10 -30.98
C ALA A 61 0.38 -2.42 -29.65
N THR A 62 -0.53 -2.44 -28.67
CA THR A 62 -0.32 -1.78 -27.36
C THR A 62 0.26 -2.70 -26.31
N LEU A 63 0.10 -4.01 -26.47
CA LEU A 63 0.52 -5.03 -25.51
C LEU A 63 1.99 -4.92 -25.09
N PRO A 64 2.97 -4.72 -25.98
CA PRO A 64 4.38 -4.61 -25.58
C PRO A 64 4.64 -3.46 -24.62
N TYR A 65 4.00 -2.31 -24.87
CA TYR A 65 4.11 -1.13 -24.01
C TYR A 65 3.40 -1.32 -22.67
N ALA A 66 2.20 -1.89 -22.71
CA ALA A 66 1.42 -2.20 -21.51
C ALA A 66 2.13 -3.23 -20.61
N VAL A 67 2.76 -4.26 -21.18
CA VAL A 67 3.56 -5.23 -20.44
C VAL A 67 4.82 -4.59 -19.87
N ALA A 68 5.50 -3.72 -20.63
CA ALA A 68 6.69 -3.03 -20.16
C ALA A 68 6.40 -2.12 -18.97
N TYR A 69 5.30 -1.34 -19.04
CA TYR A 69 4.81 -0.54 -17.91
C TYR A 69 4.36 -1.42 -16.75
N GLY A 70 3.48 -2.38 -17.03
CA GLY A 70 2.81 -3.22 -16.04
C GLY A 70 3.81 -4.02 -15.20
N ARG A 71 4.84 -4.59 -15.80
CA ARG A 71 5.87 -5.35 -15.06
C ARG A 71 6.62 -4.48 -14.05
N ILE A 72 7.01 -3.26 -14.45
CA ILE A 72 7.67 -2.32 -13.54
C ILE A 72 6.71 -1.93 -12.42
N TYR A 73 5.47 -1.59 -12.76
CA TYR A 73 4.46 -1.19 -11.78
C TYR A 73 4.11 -2.33 -10.81
N ILE A 74 3.97 -3.57 -11.30
CA ILE A 74 3.70 -4.76 -10.48
C ILE A 74 4.83 -4.99 -9.47
N LEU A 75 6.10 -4.86 -9.87
CA LEU A 75 7.22 -4.96 -8.95
C LEU A 75 7.17 -3.86 -7.86
N GLY A 76 6.70 -2.66 -8.22
CA GLY A 76 6.52 -1.55 -7.30
C GLY A 76 5.24 -1.61 -6.47
N SER A 77 4.31 -2.52 -6.76
CA SER A 77 3.01 -2.62 -6.08
C SER A 77 3.13 -2.86 -4.57
N VAL A 78 4.23 -3.46 -4.12
CA VAL A 78 4.56 -3.62 -2.70
C VAL A 78 4.53 -2.26 -1.98
N PHE A 79 5.14 -1.23 -2.56
CA PHE A 79 5.16 0.12 -1.97
C PHE A 79 3.77 0.75 -1.97
N VAL A 80 3.00 0.58 -3.05
CA VAL A 80 1.62 1.06 -3.16
C VAL A 80 0.75 0.43 -2.07
N LEU A 81 0.85 -0.90 -1.90
CA LEU A 81 0.09 -1.63 -0.88
C LEU A 81 0.49 -1.20 0.54
N LEU A 82 1.78 -0.96 0.79
CA LEU A 82 2.26 -0.44 2.06
C LEU A 82 1.71 0.96 2.35
N VAL A 83 1.78 1.86 1.38
CA VAL A 83 1.25 3.23 1.55
C VAL A 83 -0.25 3.18 1.82
N MET A 84 -1.03 2.50 0.98
CA MET A 84 -2.48 2.43 1.12
C MET A 84 -2.94 1.65 2.35
N GLY A 85 -2.20 0.61 2.73
CA GLY A 85 -2.56 -0.23 3.86
C GLY A 85 -2.14 0.31 5.22
N MET A 86 -1.01 1.04 5.30
CA MET A 86 -0.49 1.54 6.58
C MET A 86 -0.88 2.99 6.87
N ASN A 87 -1.18 3.80 5.85
CA ASN A 87 -1.56 5.20 6.03
C ASN A 87 -2.81 5.40 6.94
N PRO A 88 -3.87 4.56 6.87
CA PRO A 88 -5.00 4.64 7.78
C PRO A 88 -4.64 4.52 9.26
N PHE A 89 -3.62 3.73 9.60
CA PHE A 89 -3.16 3.60 10.99
C PHE A 89 -2.50 4.88 11.53
N ILE A 90 -1.91 5.71 10.66
CA ILE A 90 -1.37 7.02 11.03
C ILE A 90 -2.52 7.98 11.34
N THR A 91 -3.56 7.97 10.49
CA THR A 91 -4.76 8.80 10.68
C THR A 91 -5.49 8.44 11.97
N THR A 92 -5.63 7.15 12.26
CA THR A 92 -6.27 6.62 13.48
C THR A 92 -5.59 7.09 14.77
N GLN A 93 -4.28 7.32 14.73
CA GLN A 93 -3.53 7.87 15.87
C GLN A 93 -3.70 9.40 16.04
N GLY A 94 -4.51 10.07 15.21
CA GLY A 94 -4.70 11.52 15.21
C GLY A 94 -3.70 12.30 14.36
N PHE A 95 -2.77 11.63 13.66
CA PHE A 95 -1.77 12.28 12.82
C PHE A 95 -2.23 12.49 11.36
N ALA A 96 -3.46 13.00 11.16
CA ALA A 96 -4.03 13.23 9.84
C ALA A 96 -3.14 14.09 8.92
N LYS A 97 -2.44 15.09 9.47
CA LYS A 97 -1.47 15.91 8.71
C LYS A 97 -0.30 15.09 8.16
N ILE A 98 0.21 14.13 8.92
CA ILE A 98 1.31 13.26 8.49
C ILE A 98 0.82 12.29 7.40
N SER A 99 -0.39 11.75 7.58
CA SER A 99 -1.05 10.90 6.58
C SER A 99 -1.25 11.65 5.26
N MET A 100 -1.74 12.88 5.30
CA MET A 100 -1.89 13.74 4.12
C MET A 100 -0.54 14.05 3.47
N LEU A 101 0.49 14.38 4.26
CA LEU A 101 1.83 14.66 3.75
C LEU A 101 2.41 13.47 2.98
N THR A 102 2.12 12.24 3.36
CA THR A 102 2.54 11.05 2.61
C THR A 102 2.07 11.11 1.15
N THR A 103 0.79 11.44 0.95
CA THR A 103 0.19 11.57 -0.39
C THR A 103 0.79 12.75 -1.16
N VAL A 104 0.94 13.89 -0.49
CA VAL A 104 1.52 15.10 -1.10
C VAL A 104 2.97 14.87 -1.54
N ILE A 105 3.80 14.28 -0.67
CA ILE A 105 5.20 13.95 -1.00
C ILE A 105 5.26 13.01 -2.21
N GLY A 106 4.44 11.95 -2.22
CA GLY A 106 4.37 11.03 -3.35
C GLY A 106 3.99 11.74 -4.65
N ALA A 107 2.94 12.59 -4.61
CA ALA A 107 2.48 13.33 -5.77
C ALA A 107 3.54 14.32 -6.30
N VAL A 108 4.17 15.09 -5.42
CA VAL A 108 5.20 16.07 -5.80
C VAL A 108 6.40 15.36 -6.44
N ILE A 109 6.87 14.26 -5.86
CA ILE A 109 7.98 13.49 -6.42
C ILE A 109 7.60 12.92 -7.79
N ASN A 110 6.38 12.38 -7.94
CA ASN A 110 5.91 11.85 -9.22
C ASN A 110 5.88 12.93 -10.29
N ILE A 111 5.28 14.11 -9.99
CA ILE A 111 5.21 15.26 -10.92
C ILE A 111 6.61 15.71 -11.38
N ILE A 112 7.61 15.65 -10.50
CA ILE A 112 8.98 16.03 -10.83
C ILE A 112 9.68 14.94 -11.64
N LEU A 113 9.53 13.67 -11.24
CA LEU A 113 10.23 12.55 -11.89
C LEU A 113 9.64 12.18 -13.24
N ASP A 114 8.33 12.32 -13.45
CA ASP A 114 7.67 11.98 -14.71
C ASP A 114 8.34 12.68 -15.92
N PRO A 115 8.42 14.03 -15.99
CA PRO A 115 9.05 14.67 -17.15
C PRO A 115 10.54 14.36 -17.28
N ILE A 116 11.26 14.18 -16.17
CA ILE A 116 12.68 13.85 -16.21
C ILE A 116 12.91 12.47 -16.80
N LEU A 117 12.15 11.46 -16.37
CA LEU A 117 12.34 10.08 -16.82
C LEU A 117 11.71 9.84 -18.20
N ILE A 118 10.57 10.47 -18.49
CA ILE A 118 9.87 10.29 -19.77
C ILE A 118 10.64 10.99 -20.89
N PHE A 119 10.94 12.27 -20.73
CA PHE A 119 11.51 13.12 -21.78
C PHE A 119 13.02 13.32 -21.61
N GLY A 120 13.51 13.57 -20.39
CA GLY A 120 14.92 13.84 -20.13
C GLY A 120 15.81 12.64 -20.41
N LEU A 121 15.42 11.45 -19.92
CA LEU A 121 16.12 10.19 -20.19
C LEU A 121 15.57 9.43 -21.39
N GLY A 122 14.46 9.87 -21.97
CA GLY A 122 13.87 9.23 -23.14
C GLY A 122 13.28 7.84 -22.89
N TRP A 123 12.97 7.51 -21.63
CA TRP A 123 12.45 6.18 -21.26
C TRP A 123 10.96 5.99 -21.60
N GLY A 124 10.27 7.06 -22.01
CA GLY A 124 8.87 7.00 -22.41
C GLY A 124 7.99 6.37 -21.34
N VAL A 125 7.16 5.39 -21.74
CA VAL A 125 6.20 4.70 -20.86
C VAL A 125 6.89 4.00 -19.68
N ARG A 126 8.08 3.47 -19.85
CA ARG A 126 8.86 2.84 -18.76
C ARG A 126 9.28 3.90 -17.73
N GLY A 127 9.62 5.11 -18.18
CA GLY A 127 9.96 6.23 -17.31
C GLY A 127 8.81 6.59 -16.39
N ALA A 128 7.59 6.68 -16.89
CA ALA A 128 6.40 6.92 -16.09
C ALA A 128 6.17 5.84 -15.02
N ALA A 129 6.35 4.56 -15.38
CA ALA A 129 6.24 3.47 -14.42
C ALA A 129 7.29 3.58 -13.30
N VAL A 130 8.53 3.87 -13.64
CA VAL A 130 9.62 4.03 -12.66
C VAL A 130 9.39 5.24 -11.77
N ALA A 131 8.95 6.38 -12.31
CA ALA A 131 8.61 7.56 -11.53
C ALA A 131 7.53 7.27 -10.48
N THR A 132 6.47 6.57 -10.90
CA THR A 132 5.39 6.16 -9.99
C THR A 132 5.91 5.23 -8.89
N VAL A 133 6.71 4.22 -9.23
CA VAL A 133 7.27 3.28 -8.24
C VAL A 133 8.18 4.00 -7.26
N LEU A 134 9.04 4.90 -7.73
CA LEU A 134 9.94 5.67 -6.87
C LEU A 134 9.18 6.59 -5.92
N SER A 135 8.15 7.28 -6.41
CA SER A 135 7.32 8.15 -5.57
C SER A 135 6.61 7.37 -4.47
N GLN A 136 6.08 6.18 -4.79
CA GLN A 136 5.46 5.29 -3.81
C GLN A 136 6.48 4.70 -2.83
N ALA A 137 7.69 4.36 -3.29
CA ALA A 137 8.77 3.90 -2.43
C ALA A 137 9.16 4.95 -1.38
N VAL A 138 9.26 6.22 -1.78
CA VAL A 138 9.52 7.32 -0.83
C VAL A 138 8.37 7.48 0.15
N GLY A 139 7.10 7.40 -0.31
CA GLY A 139 5.92 7.42 0.56
C GLY A 139 5.94 6.27 1.58
N ALA A 140 6.27 5.05 1.15
CA ALA A 140 6.39 3.89 2.01
C ALA A 140 7.50 4.06 3.06
N CYS A 141 8.68 4.55 2.65
CA CYS A 141 9.78 4.86 3.56
C CYS A 141 9.38 5.93 4.59
N TRP A 142 8.63 6.96 4.17
CA TRP A 142 8.12 8.00 5.05
C TRP A 142 7.19 7.42 6.13
N ILE A 143 6.22 6.60 5.74
CA ILE A 143 5.29 5.90 6.65
C ILE A 143 6.06 5.03 7.64
N LEU A 144 6.99 4.20 7.15
CA LEU A 144 7.78 3.31 8.01
C LEU A 144 8.65 4.10 8.99
N LYS A 145 9.30 5.16 8.53
CA LYS A 145 10.09 6.05 9.39
C LYS A 145 9.23 6.70 10.47
N PHE A 146 7.99 7.08 10.15
CA PHE A 146 7.06 7.63 11.13
C PHE A 146 6.64 6.56 12.14
N LEU A 147 6.18 5.39 11.70
CA LEU A 147 5.66 4.31 12.56
C LEU A 147 6.76 3.64 13.43
N THR A 148 8.02 3.75 13.04
CA THR A 148 9.16 3.27 13.85
C THR A 148 9.80 4.38 14.68
N GLY A 149 9.43 5.63 14.42
CA GLY A 149 10.02 6.82 15.04
C GLY A 149 9.52 7.12 16.45
N PRO A 150 10.10 8.14 17.10
CA PRO A 150 9.69 8.54 18.45
C PRO A 150 8.39 9.34 18.51
N LYS A 151 7.95 9.92 17.40
CA LYS A 151 6.77 10.81 17.34
C LYS A 151 5.44 10.08 17.23
N THR A 152 5.46 8.80 16.88
CA THR A 152 4.24 7.97 16.77
C THR A 152 3.76 7.54 18.15
N THR A 153 2.45 7.51 18.34
CA THR A 153 1.83 6.99 19.57
C THR A 153 1.93 5.46 19.63
N LEU A 154 1.70 4.81 18.49
CA LEU A 154 1.74 3.35 18.34
C LEU A 154 2.91 2.97 17.43
N LYS A 155 3.86 2.22 17.97
CA LYS A 155 5.07 1.85 17.24
C LYS A 155 4.91 0.52 16.51
N LEU A 156 5.42 0.48 15.28
CA LEU A 156 5.64 -0.78 14.58
C LEU A 156 6.85 -1.50 15.22
N ARG A 157 6.57 -2.45 16.11
CA ARG A 157 7.60 -3.23 16.82
C ARG A 157 7.87 -4.55 16.12
N LYS A 158 9.13 -4.95 16.08
CA LYS A 158 9.55 -6.25 15.51
C LYS A 158 8.94 -7.43 16.23
N GLU A 159 8.67 -7.30 17.54
CA GLU A 159 8.06 -8.33 18.39
C GLU A 159 6.64 -8.72 17.92
N TYR A 160 5.89 -7.77 17.35
CA TYR A 160 4.51 -7.95 16.92
C TYR A 160 4.35 -8.23 15.41
N LEU A 161 5.45 -8.48 14.71
CA LEU A 161 5.41 -8.88 13.29
C LEU A 161 4.97 -10.34 13.10
N ARG A 162 4.96 -11.15 14.16
CA ARG A 162 4.47 -12.52 14.10
C ARG A 162 2.95 -12.52 13.97
N VAL A 163 2.45 -13.13 12.90
CA VAL A 163 1.01 -13.19 12.62
C VAL A 163 0.30 -14.05 13.67
N GLU A 164 -0.61 -13.45 14.41
CA GLU A 164 -1.46 -14.11 15.38
C GLU A 164 -2.88 -14.22 14.81
N ARG A 165 -3.40 -15.46 14.71
CA ARG A 165 -4.75 -15.71 14.16
C ARG A 165 -5.84 -14.95 14.91
N GLY A 166 -5.72 -14.83 16.23
CA GLY A 166 -6.68 -14.10 17.07
C GLY A 166 -6.75 -12.60 16.76
N VAL A 167 -5.67 -12.02 16.25
CA VAL A 167 -5.58 -10.60 15.87
C VAL A 167 -6.02 -10.40 14.42
N ILE A 168 -5.54 -11.25 13.51
CA ILE A 168 -5.71 -11.00 12.08
C ILE A 168 -7.09 -11.40 11.55
N LEU A 169 -7.72 -12.48 12.08
CA LEU A 169 -9.05 -12.92 11.62
C LEU A 169 -10.12 -11.83 11.78
N PRO A 170 -10.23 -11.14 12.95
CA PRO A 170 -11.16 -10.03 13.07
C PRO A 170 -10.83 -8.82 12.18
N VAL A 171 -9.55 -8.56 11.90
CA VAL A 171 -9.12 -7.51 10.96
C VAL A 171 -9.59 -7.85 9.54
N LEU A 172 -9.39 -9.10 9.11
CA LEU A 172 -9.85 -9.56 7.80
C LEU A 172 -11.38 -9.53 7.70
N GLY A 173 -12.10 -9.95 8.74
CA GLY A 173 -13.56 -9.93 8.78
C GLY A 173 -14.14 -8.53 8.54
N LEU A 174 -13.65 -7.52 9.26
CA LEU A 174 -14.04 -6.12 9.05
C LEU A 174 -13.59 -5.60 7.69
N GLY A 175 -12.39 -5.98 7.24
CA GLY A 175 -11.88 -5.59 5.95
C GLY A 175 -12.68 -6.14 4.78
N ILE A 176 -13.15 -7.39 4.86
CA ILE A 176 -14.02 -8.01 3.85
C ILE A 176 -15.35 -7.27 3.77
N SER A 177 -15.96 -6.93 4.90
CA SER A 177 -17.21 -6.15 4.92
C SER A 177 -17.05 -4.81 4.22
N SER A 178 -15.97 -4.08 4.52
CA SER A 178 -15.65 -2.80 3.86
C SER A 178 -15.35 -2.99 2.36
N PHE A 179 -14.68 -4.07 1.99
CA PHE A 179 -14.38 -4.37 0.59
C PHE A 179 -15.65 -4.68 -0.22
N VAL A 180 -16.56 -5.49 0.34
CA VAL A 180 -17.86 -5.81 -0.31
C VAL A 180 -18.68 -4.55 -0.48
N MET A 181 -18.75 -3.68 0.56
CA MET A 181 -19.47 -2.41 0.50
C MET A 181 -18.94 -1.50 -0.64
N LEU A 182 -17.63 -1.31 -0.72
CA LEU A 182 -17.01 -0.50 -1.78
C LEU A 182 -17.19 -1.12 -3.17
N SER A 183 -17.21 -2.45 -3.26
CA SER A 183 -17.41 -3.15 -4.55
C SER A 183 -18.84 -3.01 -5.04
N THR A 184 -19.83 -2.97 -4.14
CA THR A 184 -21.25 -2.76 -4.50
C THR A 184 -21.55 -1.32 -4.90
N GLU A 185 -20.81 -0.34 -4.39
CA GLU A 185 -20.94 1.07 -4.82
C GLU A 185 -20.35 1.32 -6.23
N SER A 186 -19.49 0.41 -6.71
CA SER A 186 -18.80 0.54 -8.01
C SER A 186 -19.54 -0.15 -9.17
N LEU A 187 -20.65 -0.85 -8.91
CA LEU A 187 -21.51 -1.54 -9.87
C LEU A 187 -22.75 -0.69 -10.19
#